data_09f922c71a386ce784e2ff0b3c1caaec
#
_entry.id   09f922c71a386ce784e2ff0b3c1caaec
#
_cell.length_a   1.000
_cell.length_b   1.000
_cell.length_c   1.000
_cell.angle_alpha   90.00
_cell.angle_beta   90.00
_cell.angle_gamma   90.00
#
_symmetry.space_group_name_H-M   'P 1'
#
loop_
_entity.id
_entity.type
_entity.pdbx_description
1 polymer ?
#
loop_
_entity_poly.entity_id
_entity_poly.type
_entity_poly.pdbx_seq_one_letter_code
_entity_poly.pdbx_strand_id
1 'polypeptide(L)'
;VLERTEKWCKIKLHHDHYEGWIDNKQYAWTKTKNKKEISVVSSLFEKIKKEDATLIIPMGAVTEHTKPVHRSLIKTALLFLHSPYLWGGRTFMGIDCSGFTQVVFKVHGIPLKRDACQQAAQGKKINFEDSTTNDLAFFHNTEGRVIHVGIVIKEKDKSRIIHASGKVRMDILDEKGIYDEATHAYTHRLHSIKRMER
;
A
#
# COMPACT_ATOMS: atom_id res chain seq x y z
N VAL A 1 -14.11 -3.62 18.02
CA VAL A 1 -13.94 -2.51 18.97
C VAL A 1 -13.22 -3.02 20.17
N LEU A 2 -12.19 -2.32 20.60
CA LEU A 2 -11.37 -2.64 21.77
C LEU A 2 -11.76 -1.78 22.98
N GLU A 3 -12.00 -0.49 22.73
CA GLU A 3 -12.32 0.49 23.76
C GLU A 3 -13.27 1.56 23.19
N ARG A 4 -14.08 2.18 24.02
CA ARG A 4 -15.02 3.24 23.64
C ARG A 4 -14.98 4.37 24.66
N THR A 5 -14.88 5.59 24.15
CA THR A 5 -15.11 6.82 24.92
C THR A 5 -16.34 7.55 24.39
N GLU A 6 -16.67 8.70 24.94
CA GLU A 6 -17.80 9.52 24.50
C GLU A 6 -17.68 9.92 23.02
N LYS A 7 -16.47 10.27 22.53
CA LYS A 7 -16.23 10.78 21.17
C LYS A 7 -15.48 9.79 20.27
N TRP A 8 -14.68 8.91 20.83
CA TRP A 8 -13.74 8.07 20.12
C TRP A 8 -13.94 6.59 20.39
N CYS A 9 -13.57 5.79 19.42
CA CYS A 9 -13.58 4.34 19.52
C CYS A 9 -12.22 3.78 19.09
N LYS A 10 -11.56 3.00 19.96
CA LYS A 10 -10.38 2.23 19.61
C LYS A 10 -10.80 0.97 18.90
N ILE A 11 -10.34 0.80 17.67
CA ILE A 11 -10.66 -0.34 16.83
C ILE A 11 -9.40 -1.12 16.47
N LYS A 12 -9.60 -2.41 16.16
CA LYS A 12 -8.62 -3.24 15.48
C LYS A 12 -9.19 -3.59 14.10
N LEU A 13 -8.47 -3.22 13.05
CA LEU A 13 -8.88 -3.53 11.69
C LEU A 13 -8.74 -5.04 11.42
N HIS A 14 -9.71 -5.62 10.74
CA HIS A 14 -9.75 -7.06 10.50
C HIS A 14 -8.68 -7.52 9.49
N HIS A 15 -8.36 -6.69 8.50
CA HIS A 15 -7.53 -7.11 7.37
C HIS A 15 -6.01 -7.08 7.64
N ASP A 16 -5.55 -6.19 8.52
CA ASP A 16 -4.12 -6.01 8.82
C ASP A 16 -3.80 -6.02 10.33
N HIS A 17 -4.86 -6.07 11.15
CA HIS A 17 -4.82 -6.01 12.61
C HIS A 17 -4.26 -4.70 13.18
N TYR A 18 -4.24 -3.64 12.37
CA TYR A 18 -3.83 -2.33 12.83
C TYR A 18 -4.80 -1.78 13.87
N GLU A 19 -4.28 -1.21 14.94
CA GLU A 19 -5.08 -0.60 16.01
C GLU A 19 -5.01 0.93 15.88
N GLY A 20 -6.14 1.58 16.07
CA GLY A 20 -6.24 3.02 16.00
C GLY A 20 -7.56 3.54 16.56
N TRP A 21 -7.63 4.86 16.71
CA TRP A 21 -8.82 5.54 17.16
C TRP A 21 -9.58 6.13 15.98
N ILE A 22 -10.90 5.97 15.95
CA ILE A 22 -11.81 6.59 15.00
C ILE A 22 -12.89 7.37 15.74
N ASP A 23 -13.38 8.44 15.14
CA ASP A 23 -14.53 9.19 15.65
C ASP A 23 -15.79 8.30 15.62
N ASN A 24 -16.59 8.33 16.69
CA ASN A 24 -17.82 7.55 16.79
C ASN A 24 -18.85 7.87 15.67
N LYS A 25 -18.72 8.97 14.95
CA LYS A 25 -19.54 9.34 13.80
C LYS A 25 -19.09 8.69 12.48
N GLN A 26 -17.89 8.08 12.44
CA GLN A 26 -17.29 7.55 11.21
C GLN A 26 -17.64 6.08 10.93
N TYR A 27 -18.41 5.42 11.79
CA TYR A 27 -18.80 4.03 11.60
C TYR A 27 -20.27 3.77 11.93
N ALA A 28 -20.83 2.75 11.31
CA ALA A 28 -22.15 2.23 11.64
C ALA A 28 -22.03 0.85 12.28
N TRP A 29 -22.77 0.62 13.36
CA TRP A 29 -22.86 -0.69 13.99
C TRP A 29 -23.75 -1.61 13.16
N THR A 30 -23.26 -2.82 12.91
CA THR A 30 -24.10 -3.89 12.37
C THR A 30 -23.96 -5.15 13.21
N LYS A 31 -25.09 -5.81 13.48
CA LYS A 31 -25.11 -7.13 14.11
C LYS A 31 -25.02 -8.27 13.09
N THR A 32 -25.17 -7.96 11.80
CA THR A 32 -25.14 -8.93 10.72
C THR A 32 -23.70 -9.26 10.32
N LYS A 33 -23.31 -10.52 10.48
CA LYS A 33 -22.15 -11.07 9.78
C LYS A 33 -22.58 -11.29 8.32
N ASN A 34 -22.23 -10.36 7.43
CA ASN A 34 -22.44 -10.57 6.01
C ASN A 34 -21.60 -11.76 5.55
N LYS A 35 -22.27 -12.84 5.14
CA LYS A 35 -21.68 -14.03 4.50
C LYS A 35 -21.53 -13.86 2.99
N LYS A 36 -21.71 -12.64 2.45
CA LYS A 36 -21.59 -12.40 1.00
C LYS A 36 -20.13 -12.47 0.57
N GLU A 37 -19.89 -12.96 -0.62
CA GLU A 37 -18.56 -12.87 -1.25
C GLU A 37 -18.10 -11.42 -1.25
N ILE A 38 -16.96 -11.20 -0.61
CA ILE A 38 -16.36 -9.89 -0.47
C ILE A 38 -15.29 -9.79 -1.53
N SER A 39 -15.39 -8.79 -2.40
CA SER A 39 -14.36 -8.53 -3.37
C SER A 39 -13.74 -7.14 -3.16
N VAL A 40 -12.57 -6.92 -3.74
CA VAL A 40 -11.76 -5.71 -3.54
C VAL A 40 -11.83 -4.84 -4.79
N VAL A 41 -12.15 -3.55 -4.63
CA VAL A 41 -12.12 -2.58 -5.73
C VAL A 41 -10.73 -2.57 -6.36
N SER A 42 -10.66 -2.87 -7.65
CA SER A 42 -9.42 -3.00 -8.39
C SER A 42 -9.11 -1.83 -9.34
N SER A 43 -10.07 -1.00 -9.69
CA SER A 43 -9.90 0.28 -10.38
C SER A 43 -9.44 1.36 -9.38
N LEU A 44 -8.86 2.48 -9.85
CA LEU A 44 -8.49 3.58 -8.95
C LEU A 44 -9.64 4.02 -8.05
N PHE A 45 -10.85 4.00 -8.60
CA PHE A 45 -12.09 4.20 -7.87
C PHE A 45 -13.27 3.59 -8.63
N GLU A 46 -14.36 3.34 -7.92
CA GLU A 46 -15.67 3.02 -8.48
C GLU A 46 -16.71 4.02 -7.99
N LYS A 47 -17.73 4.27 -8.80
CA LYS A 47 -18.87 5.10 -8.46
C LYS A 47 -20.06 4.21 -8.14
N ILE A 48 -20.58 4.35 -6.93
CA ILE A 48 -21.80 3.65 -6.51
C ILE A 48 -22.91 4.69 -6.35
N LYS A 49 -23.95 4.59 -7.19
CA LYS A 49 -25.15 5.42 -7.06
C LYS A 49 -26.00 4.91 -5.92
N LYS A 50 -26.39 5.78 -5.01
CA LYS A 50 -27.45 5.61 -4.01
C LYS A 50 -28.56 6.60 -4.30
N GLU A 51 -29.72 6.46 -3.63
CA GLU A 51 -30.91 7.28 -3.88
C GLU A 51 -30.60 8.78 -3.86
N ASP A 52 -29.82 9.24 -2.86
CA ASP A 52 -29.54 10.67 -2.64
C ASP A 52 -28.09 11.07 -2.92
N ALA A 53 -27.20 10.14 -3.33
CA ALA A 53 -25.79 10.45 -3.47
C ALA A 53 -25.03 9.51 -4.43
N THR A 54 -23.92 10.00 -4.95
CA THR A 54 -22.91 9.17 -5.62
C THR A 54 -21.70 9.00 -4.71
N LEU A 55 -21.42 7.78 -4.31
CA LEU A 55 -20.23 7.46 -3.51
C LEU A 55 -19.05 7.14 -4.43
N ILE A 56 -17.88 7.67 -4.09
CA ILE A 56 -16.60 7.31 -4.71
C ILE A 56 -15.92 6.31 -3.80
N ILE A 57 -15.74 5.08 -4.26
CA ILE A 57 -15.12 4.00 -3.50
C ILE A 57 -13.72 3.77 -4.07
N PRO A 58 -12.64 4.01 -3.28
CA PRO A 58 -11.27 3.92 -3.78
C PRO A 58 -10.79 2.47 -3.94
N MET A 59 -9.72 2.28 -4.72
CA MET A 59 -9.02 1.00 -4.84
C MET A 59 -8.65 0.43 -3.47
N GLY A 60 -8.75 -0.87 -3.32
CA GLY A 60 -8.49 -1.57 -2.06
C GLY A 60 -9.66 -1.59 -1.07
N ALA A 61 -10.71 -0.81 -1.31
CA ALA A 61 -11.95 -0.92 -0.54
C ALA A 61 -12.64 -2.27 -0.80
N VAL A 62 -13.35 -2.75 0.21
CA VAL A 62 -14.09 -4.01 0.15
C VAL A 62 -15.54 -3.71 -0.22
N THR A 63 -16.06 -4.36 -1.26
CA THR A 63 -17.44 -4.22 -1.72
C THR A 63 -18.02 -5.57 -2.09
N GLU A 64 -19.35 -5.63 -2.28
CA GLU A 64 -20.07 -6.82 -2.73
C GLU A 64 -20.05 -6.98 -4.27
N HIS A 65 -19.56 -5.99 -5.00
CA HIS A 65 -19.65 -5.88 -6.46
C HIS A 65 -18.32 -5.45 -7.08
N THR A 66 -17.40 -6.38 -7.30
CA THR A 66 -16.17 -6.05 -8.02
C THR A 66 -15.85 -7.06 -9.10
N LYS A 67 -15.08 -6.59 -10.09
CA LYS A 67 -14.59 -7.42 -11.18
C LYS A 67 -13.24 -8.04 -10.80
N PRO A 68 -12.95 -9.28 -11.23
CA PRO A 68 -11.62 -9.88 -11.06
C PRO A 68 -10.51 -8.99 -11.63
N VAL A 69 -9.34 -9.04 -11.02
CA VAL A 69 -8.16 -8.32 -11.50
C VAL A 69 -7.47 -9.13 -12.60
N HIS A 70 -7.45 -8.59 -13.81
CA HIS A 70 -6.81 -9.23 -14.96
C HIS A 70 -5.45 -8.60 -15.35
N ARG A 71 -4.98 -7.59 -14.61
CA ARG A 71 -3.70 -6.92 -14.87
C ARG A 71 -2.62 -7.36 -13.89
N SER A 72 -1.34 -7.21 -14.28
CA SER A 72 -0.21 -7.47 -13.39
C SER A 72 -0.15 -6.47 -12.23
N LEU A 73 0.56 -6.84 -11.15
CA LEU A 73 0.76 -6.01 -9.97
C LEU A 73 1.37 -4.64 -10.33
N ILE A 74 2.40 -4.63 -11.19
CA ILE A 74 3.01 -3.37 -11.65
C ILE A 74 2.02 -2.51 -12.42
N LYS A 75 1.17 -3.08 -13.29
CA LYS A 75 0.13 -2.30 -13.98
C LYS A 75 -0.89 -1.71 -12.99
N THR A 76 -1.13 -2.37 -11.87
CA THR A 76 -1.95 -1.80 -10.78
C THR A 76 -1.21 -0.67 -10.07
N ALA A 77 0.07 -0.85 -9.76
CA ALA A 77 0.90 0.18 -9.14
C ALA A 77 1.00 1.46 -10.01
N LEU A 78 1.17 1.31 -11.33
CA LEU A 78 1.25 2.42 -12.28
C LEU A 78 -0.01 3.28 -12.35
N LEU A 79 -1.18 2.77 -11.96
CA LEU A 79 -2.40 3.58 -11.88
C LEU A 79 -2.29 4.70 -10.83
N PHE A 80 -1.43 4.55 -9.82
CA PHE A 80 -1.18 5.55 -8.80
C PHE A 80 -0.13 6.59 -9.21
N LEU A 81 0.52 6.44 -10.36
CA LEU A 81 1.60 7.34 -10.76
C LEU A 81 1.14 8.81 -10.68
N HIS A 82 1.97 9.66 -10.04
CA HIS A 82 1.68 11.06 -9.73
C HIS A 82 0.63 11.32 -8.63
N SER A 83 0.03 10.30 -8.01
CA SER A 83 -0.80 10.50 -6.81
C SER A 83 0.01 11.22 -5.72
N PRO A 84 -0.54 12.25 -5.06
CA PRO A 84 0.19 13.01 -4.06
C PRO A 84 0.50 12.17 -2.81
N TYR A 85 1.65 12.44 -2.20
CA TYR A 85 1.98 11.84 -0.91
C TYR A 85 1.12 12.44 0.21
N LEU A 86 0.57 11.54 1.04
CA LEU A 86 -0.12 11.92 2.26
C LEU A 86 0.21 10.90 3.35
N TRP A 87 0.82 11.34 4.45
CA TRP A 87 1.07 10.48 5.60
C TRP A 87 -0.23 9.83 6.12
N GLY A 88 -0.24 8.50 6.27
CA GLY A 88 -1.43 7.74 6.63
C GLY A 88 -2.40 7.49 5.48
N GLY A 89 -2.17 8.08 4.30
CA GLY A 89 -3.02 7.97 3.13
C GLY A 89 -3.03 6.58 2.50
N ARG A 90 -4.17 6.20 1.92
CA ARG A 90 -4.39 4.89 1.28
C ARG A 90 -5.25 4.99 0.02
N THR A 91 -5.32 6.16 -0.59
CA THR A 91 -6.13 6.40 -1.80
C THR A 91 -5.32 7.16 -2.85
N PHE A 92 -5.78 7.15 -4.08
CA PHE A 92 -5.15 7.92 -5.17
C PHE A 92 -5.17 9.44 -4.94
N MET A 93 -6.03 9.95 -4.05
CA MET A 93 -6.06 11.37 -3.66
C MET A 93 -5.02 11.73 -2.60
N GLY A 94 -4.39 10.74 -1.98
CA GLY A 94 -3.31 10.88 -1.02
C GLY A 94 -2.91 9.51 -0.50
N ILE A 95 -1.61 9.18 -0.61
CA ILE A 95 -1.10 7.86 -0.29
C ILE A 95 0.32 7.94 0.27
N ASP A 96 0.63 7.18 1.33
CA ASP A 96 2.00 7.02 1.81
C ASP A 96 2.68 5.77 1.22
N CYS A 97 3.96 5.57 1.50
CA CYS A 97 4.76 4.50 0.91
C CYS A 97 4.22 3.11 1.23
N SER A 98 3.91 2.84 2.49
CA SER A 98 3.39 1.53 2.93
C SER A 98 1.90 1.35 2.62
N GLY A 99 1.11 2.41 2.61
CA GLY A 99 -0.27 2.41 2.13
C GLY A 99 -0.36 2.08 0.65
N PHE A 100 0.56 2.62 -0.17
CA PHE A 100 0.67 2.31 -1.59
C PHE A 100 0.93 0.82 -1.84
N THR A 101 1.98 0.27 -1.22
CA THR A 101 2.29 -1.17 -1.35
C THR A 101 1.15 -2.02 -0.81
N GLN A 102 0.58 -1.67 0.36
CA GLN A 102 -0.53 -2.40 0.97
C GLN A 102 -1.76 -2.47 0.04
N VAL A 103 -2.17 -1.35 -0.56
CA VAL A 103 -3.34 -1.31 -1.45
C VAL A 103 -3.08 -2.11 -2.73
N VAL A 104 -1.90 -1.93 -3.36
CA VAL A 104 -1.55 -2.65 -4.59
C VAL A 104 -1.53 -4.16 -4.35
N PHE A 105 -0.86 -4.63 -3.31
CA PHE A 105 -0.76 -6.06 -2.98
C PHE A 105 -2.11 -6.66 -2.56
N LYS A 106 -2.91 -5.91 -1.78
CA LYS A 106 -4.27 -6.33 -1.38
C LYS A 106 -5.16 -6.65 -2.58
N VAL A 107 -5.12 -5.82 -3.63
CA VAL A 107 -5.87 -6.04 -4.88
C VAL A 107 -5.46 -7.35 -5.55
N HIS A 108 -4.23 -7.81 -5.35
CA HIS A 108 -3.70 -9.07 -5.87
C HIS A 108 -3.80 -10.24 -4.89
N GLY A 109 -4.54 -10.07 -3.78
CA GLY A 109 -4.78 -11.13 -2.79
C GLY A 109 -3.60 -11.39 -1.86
N ILE A 110 -2.63 -10.49 -1.78
CA ILE A 110 -1.47 -10.60 -0.89
C ILE A 110 -1.64 -9.58 0.26
N PRO A 111 -1.95 -10.01 1.48
CA PRO A 111 -2.14 -9.10 2.60
C PRO A 111 -0.82 -8.58 3.15
N LEU A 112 -0.68 -7.25 3.23
CA LEU A 112 0.46 -6.60 3.87
C LEU A 112 0.02 -5.89 5.16
N LYS A 113 0.95 -5.78 6.11
CA LYS A 113 0.78 -4.95 7.30
C LYS A 113 0.74 -3.46 6.93
N ARG A 114 0.32 -2.60 7.88
CA ARG A 114 0.15 -1.17 7.60
C ARG A 114 1.46 -0.42 7.46
N ASP A 115 2.39 -0.61 8.36
CA ASP A 115 3.61 0.19 8.43
C ASP A 115 4.77 -0.48 7.69
N ALA A 116 5.68 0.32 7.10
CA ALA A 116 6.82 -0.18 6.34
C ALA A 116 7.71 -1.13 7.17
N CYS A 117 7.96 -0.83 8.44
CA CYS A 117 8.72 -1.70 9.34
C CYS A 117 8.03 -3.04 9.58
N GLN A 118 6.70 -3.05 9.68
CA GLN A 118 5.92 -4.28 9.82
C GLN A 118 5.90 -5.09 8.52
N GLN A 119 5.84 -4.44 7.35
CA GLN A 119 5.94 -5.09 6.04
C GLN A 119 7.33 -5.71 5.83
N ALA A 120 8.41 -5.04 6.30
CA ALA A 120 9.78 -5.57 6.24
C ALA A 120 9.98 -6.85 7.06
N ALA A 121 9.12 -7.09 8.05
CA ALA A 121 9.10 -8.34 8.83
C ALA A 121 8.37 -9.49 8.12
N GLN A 122 7.65 -9.21 7.01
CA GLN A 122 6.94 -10.22 6.22
C GLN A 122 7.82 -10.73 5.06
N GLY A 123 7.40 -11.85 4.48
CA GLY A 123 8.01 -12.42 3.28
C GLY A 123 9.44 -12.95 3.45
N LYS A 124 9.97 -13.49 2.36
CA LYS A 124 11.32 -14.07 2.29
C LYS A 124 12.35 -13.00 1.95
N LYS A 125 13.47 -12.94 2.69
CA LYS A 125 14.60 -12.05 2.35
C LYS A 125 15.25 -12.51 1.04
N ILE A 126 15.52 -11.55 0.15
CA ILE A 126 16.13 -11.77 -1.18
C ILE A 126 17.37 -10.87 -1.27
N ASN A 127 18.47 -11.35 -1.86
CA ASN A 127 19.60 -10.49 -2.20
C ASN A 127 19.22 -9.55 -3.36
N PHE A 128 19.94 -8.45 -3.49
CA PHE A 128 19.65 -7.46 -4.53
C PHE A 128 19.73 -8.06 -5.94
N GLU A 129 20.74 -8.87 -6.20
CA GLU A 129 20.99 -9.52 -7.50
C GLU A 129 19.86 -10.50 -7.87
N ASP A 130 19.33 -11.22 -6.87
CA ASP A 130 18.25 -12.20 -7.01
C ASP A 130 16.85 -11.57 -7.05
N SER A 131 16.79 -10.25 -6.89
CA SER A 131 15.51 -9.53 -6.86
C SER A 131 14.83 -9.52 -8.23
N THR A 132 13.51 -9.59 -8.20
CA THR A 132 12.67 -9.61 -9.40
C THR A 132 11.59 -8.54 -9.31
N THR A 133 10.94 -8.26 -10.42
CA THR A 133 9.77 -7.38 -10.44
C THR A 133 8.69 -7.91 -9.48
N ASN A 134 8.09 -7.02 -8.70
CA ASN A 134 7.12 -7.20 -7.62
C ASN A 134 7.72 -7.53 -6.25
N ASP A 135 9.04 -7.69 -6.10
CA ASP A 135 9.65 -7.70 -4.77
C ASP A 135 9.50 -6.32 -4.11
N LEU A 136 9.50 -6.27 -2.78
CA LEU A 136 9.47 -5.03 -2.01
C LEU A 136 10.87 -4.68 -1.54
N ALA A 137 11.31 -3.45 -1.84
CA ALA A 137 12.54 -2.88 -1.30
C ALA A 137 12.20 -1.96 -0.11
N PHE A 138 12.92 -2.15 1.00
CA PHE A 138 12.77 -1.42 2.25
C PHE A 138 14.00 -0.57 2.51
N PHE A 139 13.79 0.63 3.08
CA PHE A 139 14.84 1.61 3.30
C PHE A 139 14.83 2.08 4.74
N HIS A 140 16.02 2.40 5.25
CA HIS A 140 16.22 2.78 6.65
C HIS A 140 16.71 4.22 6.81
N ASN A 141 16.49 4.77 7.99
CA ASN A 141 17.08 6.02 8.43
C ASN A 141 18.50 5.79 8.99
N THR A 142 19.14 6.84 9.46
CA THR A 142 20.49 6.79 10.05
C THR A 142 20.60 5.92 11.30
N GLU A 143 19.49 5.64 11.97
CA GLU A 143 19.40 4.77 13.15
C GLU A 143 19.13 3.29 12.77
N GLY A 144 19.08 2.95 11.48
CA GLY A 144 18.78 1.60 10.99
C GLY A 144 17.31 1.21 11.02
N ARG A 145 16.39 2.11 11.38
CA ARG A 145 14.95 1.84 11.40
C ARG A 145 14.37 1.89 9.99
N VAL A 146 13.58 0.90 9.60
CA VAL A 146 12.85 0.92 8.33
C VAL A 146 11.78 2.01 8.35
N ILE A 147 11.90 2.96 7.42
CA ILE A 147 11.04 4.13 7.31
C ILE A 147 10.34 4.25 5.96
N HIS A 148 10.77 3.49 4.96
CA HIS A 148 10.24 3.62 3.61
C HIS A 148 10.20 2.27 2.89
N VAL A 149 9.33 2.16 1.87
CA VAL A 149 9.13 0.97 1.06
C VAL A 149 8.68 1.34 -0.35
N GLY A 150 9.06 0.50 -1.33
CA GLY A 150 8.58 0.59 -2.70
C GLY A 150 8.61 -0.77 -3.40
N ILE A 151 8.05 -0.83 -4.60
CA ILE A 151 7.93 -2.03 -5.42
C ILE A 151 9.05 -2.04 -6.46
N VAL A 152 9.84 -3.10 -6.48
CA VAL A 152 10.94 -3.29 -7.44
C VAL A 152 10.37 -3.54 -8.85
N ILE A 153 10.99 -2.91 -9.83
CA ILE A 153 10.78 -3.15 -11.26
C ILE A 153 12.14 -3.52 -11.86
N LYS A 154 12.29 -4.79 -12.24
CA LYS A 154 13.51 -5.28 -12.88
C LYS A 154 13.39 -5.10 -14.39
N GLU A 155 14.31 -4.36 -14.99
CA GLU A 155 14.50 -4.21 -16.43
C GLU A 155 15.78 -4.98 -16.85
N LYS A 156 16.04 -5.10 -18.15
CA LYS A 156 17.17 -5.90 -18.65
C LYS A 156 18.52 -5.44 -18.09
N ASP A 157 18.77 -4.13 -18.07
CA ASP A 157 20.09 -3.57 -17.74
C ASP A 157 20.05 -2.69 -16.47
N LYS A 158 18.90 -2.50 -15.87
CA LYS A 158 18.73 -1.65 -14.66
C LYS A 158 17.56 -2.10 -13.81
N SER A 159 17.60 -1.69 -12.56
CA SER A 159 16.46 -1.82 -11.65
C SER A 159 15.86 -0.45 -11.38
N ARG A 160 14.55 -0.41 -11.30
CA ARG A 160 13.78 0.76 -10.87
C ARG A 160 12.92 0.41 -9.68
N ILE A 161 12.40 1.43 -9.05
CA ILE A 161 11.45 1.30 -7.95
C ILE A 161 10.26 2.25 -8.20
N ILE A 162 9.05 1.75 -7.99
CA ILE A 162 7.88 2.62 -7.89
C ILE A 162 7.50 2.76 -6.41
N HIS A 163 7.43 3.99 -5.93
CA HIS A 163 7.21 4.31 -4.52
C HIS A 163 6.53 5.66 -4.34
N ALA A 164 6.01 5.92 -3.11
CA ALA A 164 5.40 7.21 -2.78
C ALA A 164 6.39 8.05 -1.95
N SER A 165 6.96 9.08 -2.58
CA SER A 165 7.85 10.07 -1.97
C SER A 165 7.58 11.44 -2.61
N GLY A 166 6.94 12.34 -1.86
CA GLY A 166 6.34 13.57 -2.37
C GLY A 166 5.11 13.31 -3.25
N LYS A 167 5.22 12.35 -4.14
CA LYS A 167 4.16 11.74 -4.96
C LYS A 167 4.52 10.30 -5.28
N VAL A 168 3.61 9.52 -5.85
CA VAL A 168 3.98 8.22 -6.43
C VAL A 168 4.82 8.49 -7.68
N ARG A 169 6.04 7.95 -7.69
CA ARG A 169 7.06 8.17 -8.73
C ARG A 169 7.91 6.93 -8.98
N MET A 170 8.66 6.95 -10.08
CA MET A 170 9.64 5.92 -10.39
C MET A 170 11.04 6.52 -10.37
N ASP A 171 11.96 5.85 -9.66
CA ASP A 171 13.37 6.23 -9.58
C ASP A 171 14.27 5.02 -9.87
N ILE A 172 15.58 5.25 -9.99
CA ILE A 172 16.58 4.19 -10.12
C ILE A 172 16.76 3.51 -8.76
N LEU A 173 16.90 2.20 -8.78
CA LEU A 173 17.21 1.38 -7.61
C LEU A 173 18.51 0.61 -7.85
N ASP A 174 19.45 0.73 -6.92
CA ASP A 174 20.66 -0.08 -6.86
C ASP A 174 20.91 -0.62 -5.44
N GLU A 175 22.04 -1.27 -5.23
CA GLU A 175 22.43 -1.85 -3.92
C GLU A 175 22.58 -0.80 -2.80
N LYS A 176 22.87 0.46 -3.14
CA LYS A 176 23.00 1.55 -2.17
C LYS A 176 21.63 2.09 -1.77
N GLY A 177 20.65 2.06 -2.69
CA GLY A 177 19.32 2.58 -2.44
C GLY A 177 18.64 3.24 -3.63
N ILE A 178 17.78 4.22 -3.36
CA ILE A 178 17.06 4.99 -4.37
C ILE A 178 17.92 6.17 -4.81
N TYR A 179 18.24 6.20 -6.10
CA TYR A 179 18.95 7.31 -6.73
C TYR A 179 17.95 8.19 -7.50
N ASP A 180 17.90 9.46 -7.13
CA ASP A 180 17.10 10.48 -7.81
C ASP A 180 17.94 11.15 -8.92
N GLU A 181 17.57 10.91 -10.18
CA GLU A 181 18.27 11.47 -11.35
C GLU A 181 18.17 13.01 -11.42
N ALA A 182 17.11 13.62 -10.89
CA ALA A 182 16.91 15.05 -10.94
C ALA A 182 17.84 15.82 -9.97
N THR A 183 18.11 15.22 -8.81
CA THR A 183 18.98 15.80 -7.77
C THR A 183 20.39 15.22 -7.76
N HIS A 184 20.66 14.20 -8.59
CA HIS A 184 21.92 13.44 -8.66
C HIS A 184 22.36 12.91 -7.28
N ALA A 185 21.41 12.44 -6.46
CA ALA A 185 21.68 12.01 -5.08
C ALA A 185 20.89 10.77 -4.67
N TYR A 186 21.45 10.01 -3.72
CA TYR A 186 20.72 8.95 -3.05
C TYR A 186 19.76 9.54 -2.01
N THR A 187 18.48 9.26 -2.14
CA THR A 187 17.42 9.77 -1.25
C THR A 187 17.11 8.81 -0.11
N HIS A 188 17.25 7.51 -0.34
CA HIS A 188 16.90 6.46 0.62
C HIS A 188 17.95 5.34 0.57
N ARG A 189 18.48 4.93 1.71
CA ARG A 189 19.46 3.83 1.81
C ARG A 189 18.76 2.49 1.90
N LEU A 190 19.18 1.53 1.07
CA LEU A 190 18.59 0.18 1.05
C LEU A 190 18.86 -0.56 2.36
N HIS A 191 17.80 -1.09 2.96
CA HIS A 191 17.84 -1.96 4.13
C HIS A 191 17.72 -3.43 3.74
N SER A 192 16.73 -3.79 2.94
CA SER A 192 16.48 -5.17 2.53
C SER A 192 15.49 -5.25 1.39
N ILE A 193 15.51 -6.38 0.68
CA ILE A 193 14.48 -6.75 -0.30
C ILE A 193 13.73 -7.97 0.22
N LYS A 194 12.40 -7.97 0.02
CA LYS A 194 11.54 -9.07 0.44
C LYS A 194 10.64 -9.51 -0.71
N ARG A 195 10.51 -10.81 -0.90
CA ARG A 195 9.51 -11.44 -1.77
C ARG A 195 8.31 -11.82 -0.95
N MET A 196 7.15 -11.27 -1.34
CA MET A 196 5.87 -11.57 -0.69
C MET A 196 5.22 -12.75 -1.42
N GLU A 197 4.77 -13.73 -0.63
CA GLU A 197 4.06 -14.90 -1.11
C GLU A 197 2.55 -14.76 -0.81
N ARG A 198 1.73 -15.45 -1.61
CA ARG A 198 0.26 -15.54 -1.40
C ARG A 198 -0.08 -16.39 -0.21
#